data_3481a97d486c4b8e14bcb319299b101b
#
_entry.id   3481a97d486c4b8e14bcb319299b101b
#
_cell.length_a   1.000
_cell.length_b   1.000
_cell.length_c   1.000
_cell.angle_alpha   90.00
_cell.angle_beta   90.00
_cell.angle_gamma   90.00
#
_symmetry.space_group_name_H-M   'P 1'
#
loop_
_entity.id
_entity.type
_entity.pdbx_description
1 polymer ?
#
loop_
_entity_poly.entity_id
_entity_poly.type
_entity_poly.pdbx_seq_one_letter_code
_entity_poly.pdbx_strand_id
1 'polypeptide(L)'
;MKKNILTAPFVVEMCRMTANMYRMGWDERNGGNISYLLDENEVAQYLDTAKVLRTIPTGFDATPLIGKIFIVTGTGKYFKNVEIDPENNLGIIRIAADGTTAELLWGWSDGGRFTSELPAHLMSHIARLSVDPNHRVVMHSHPTYTIAMNTVCPVDEKEFTHRLWQSNTEAVVVFPDGVGMLPCMVCGTNEIGEATANKMKDFRLVVWTNHGIYGTGRDMDEAFGLIETVEKTAQIYMLALGHTVNVIPDEILRGLAERFNVTPLEGVLK
;
A
#
# COMPACT_ATOMS: atom_id res chain seq x y z
N MET A 1 -20.78 10.82 -25.20
CA MET A 1 -21.48 10.31 -23.99
C MET A 1 -20.42 9.65 -23.14
N LYS A 2 -20.38 9.90 -21.83
CA LYS A 2 -19.44 9.24 -20.92
C LYS A 2 -19.81 7.76 -20.74
N LYS A 3 -18.81 6.89 -20.56
CA LYS A 3 -19.03 5.48 -20.24
C LYS A 3 -19.56 5.32 -18.81
N ASN A 4 -20.11 4.15 -18.46
CA ASN A 4 -20.53 3.87 -17.08
C ASN A 4 -19.29 3.73 -16.20
N ILE A 5 -19.19 4.56 -15.14
CA ILE A 5 -18.06 4.59 -14.21
C ILE A 5 -17.84 3.26 -13.48
N LEU A 6 -18.89 2.50 -13.19
CA LEU A 6 -18.79 1.20 -12.55
C LEU A 6 -18.13 0.13 -13.44
N THR A 7 -17.97 0.39 -14.75
CA THR A 7 -17.24 -0.46 -15.68
C THR A 7 -15.82 0.05 -15.96
N ALA A 8 -15.40 1.12 -15.30
CA ALA A 8 -14.05 1.63 -15.43
C ALA A 8 -13.03 0.63 -14.88
N PRO A 9 -11.93 0.33 -15.60
CA PRO A 9 -10.93 -0.64 -15.16
C PRO A 9 -10.45 -0.39 -13.74
N PHE A 10 -10.16 0.86 -13.39
CA PHE A 10 -9.70 1.26 -12.05
C PHE A 10 -10.76 1.04 -10.95
N VAL A 11 -12.07 1.11 -11.23
CA VAL A 11 -13.13 0.76 -10.26
C VAL A 11 -13.23 -0.74 -10.10
N VAL A 12 -13.21 -1.49 -11.21
CA VAL A 12 -13.25 -2.96 -11.22
C VAL A 12 -12.04 -3.53 -10.48
N GLU A 13 -10.84 -2.98 -10.69
CA GLU A 13 -9.63 -3.40 -9.97
C GLU A 13 -9.70 -3.10 -8.47
N MET A 14 -10.21 -1.92 -8.07
CA MET A 14 -10.43 -1.62 -6.64
C MET A 14 -11.39 -2.63 -6.01
N CYS A 15 -12.51 -2.96 -6.67
CA CYS A 15 -13.46 -3.96 -6.19
C CYS A 15 -12.80 -5.34 -6.05
N ARG A 16 -12.07 -5.78 -7.09
CA ARG A 16 -11.36 -7.07 -7.08
C ARG A 16 -10.34 -7.14 -5.94
N MET A 17 -9.53 -6.08 -5.79
CA MET A 17 -8.44 -6.07 -4.83
C MET A 17 -8.93 -6.01 -3.38
N THR A 18 -9.87 -5.13 -3.08
CA THR A 18 -10.48 -5.06 -1.74
C THR A 18 -11.17 -6.38 -1.36
N ALA A 19 -11.84 -7.05 -2.30
CA ALA A 19 -12.43 -8.36 -2.08
C ALA A 19 -11.38 -9.44 -1.81
N ASN A 20 -10.24 -9.43 -2.53
CA ASN A 20 -9.12 -10.35 -2.29
C ASN A 20 -8.53 -10.14 -0.90
N MET A 21 -8.18 -8.92 -0.53
CA MET A 21 -7.59 -8.58 0.76
C MET A 21 -8.51 -8.99 1.91
N TYR A 22 -9.82 -8.75 1.78
CA TYR A 22 -10.81 -9.21 2.77
C TYR A 22 -10.85 -10.74 2.89
N ARG A 23 -10.85 -11.48 1.75
CA ARG A 23 -10.85 -12.96 1.74
C ARG A 23 -9.58 -13.55 2.36
N MET A 24 -8.45 -12.87 2.24
CA MET A 24 -7.20 -13.25 2.89
C MET A 24 -7.20 -13.01 4.41
N GLY A 25 -8.21 -12.29 4.93
CA GLY A 25 -8.32 -11.95 6.34
C GLY A 25 -7.38 -10.82 6.78
N TRP A 26 -7.00 -9.94 5.85
CA TRP A 26 -6.05 -8.86 6.12
C TRP A 26 -6.71 -7.54 6.48
N ASP A 27 -8.04 -7.46 6.34
CA ASP A 27 -8.78 -6.20 6.51
C ASP A 27 -10.07 -6.47 7.30
N GLU A 28 -9.89 -6.61 8.61
CA GLU A 28 -11.01 -6.79 9.55
C GLU A 28 -11.80 -5.48 9.69
N ARG A 29 -13.13 -5.59 9.75
CA ARG A 29 -14.04 -4.44 9.88
C ARG A 29 -13.78 -3.41 8.78
N ASN A 30 -13.29 -2.24 9.15
CA ASN A 30 -12.90 -1.12 8.29
C ASN A 30 -11.38 -0.90 8.28
N GLY A 31 -10.62 -1.93 8.65
CA GLY A 31 -9.17 -1.93 8.56
C GLY A 31 -8.70 -1.95 7.11
N GLY A 32 -7.47 -1.52 6.89
CA GLY A 32 -6.88 -1.42 5.56
C GLY A 32 -7.43 -0.29 4.71
N ASN A 33 -6.67 0.10 3.71
CA ASN A 33 -7.06 1.14 2.75
C ASN A 33 -6.16 1.08 1.51
N ILE A 34 -6.69 1.60 0.39
CA ILE A 34 -6.00 1.65 -0.91
C ILE A 34 -6.19 3.03 -1.51
N SER A 35 -5.12 3.56 -2.12
CA SER A 35 -5.18 4.70 -3.03
C SER A 35 -4.46 4.36 -4.34
N TYR A 36 -5.08 4.71 -5.46
CA TYR A 36 -4.57 4.45 -6.80
C TYR A 36 -4.56 5.73 -7.63
N LEU A 37 -3.37 6.15 -8.06
CA LEU A 37 -3.15 7.29 -8.93
C LEU A 37 -3.64 6.97 -10.34
N LEU A 38 -4.60 7.73 -10.84
CA LEU A 38 -5.28 7.51 -12.12
C LEU A 38 -4.71 8.41 -13.23
N ASP A 39 -4.80 7.92 -14.46
CA ASP A 39 -4.57 8.74 -15.65
C ASP A 39 -5.80 9.63 -15.92
N GLU A 40 -5.58 10.93 -16.09
CA GLU A 40 -6.68 11.90 -16.28
C GLU A 40 -7.45 11.63 -17.56
N ASN A 41 -6.79 11.22 -18.65
CA ASN A 41 -7.46 10.92 -19.92
C ASN A 41 -8.32 9.67 -19.81
N GLU A 42 -7.90 8.69 -19.00
CA GLU A 42 -8.70 7.50 -18.72
C GLU A 42 -9.94 7.89 -17.91
N VAL A 43 -9.78 8.65 -16.81
CA VAL A 43 -10.89 9.13 -15.98
C VAL A 43 -11.87 9.95 -16.81
N ALA A 44 -11.39 10.82 -17.70
CA ALA A 44 -12.20 11.65 -18.57
C ALA A 44 -13.12 10.87 -19.53
N GLN A 45 -12.88 9.57 -19.76
CA GLN A 45 -13.80 8.74 -20.53
C GLN A 45 -15.10 8.43 -19.77
N TYR A 46 -15.07 8.47 -18.44
CA TYR A 46 -16.14 8.06 -17.54
C TYR A 46 -16.77 9.24 -16.79
N LEU A 47 -15.97 10.23 -16.40
CA LEU A 47 -16.41 11.37 -15.60
C LEU A 47 -16.20 12.71 -16.35
N ASP A 48 -17.03 13.69 -16.02
CA ASP A 48 -16.75 15.09 -16.31
C ASP A 48 -15.86 15.63 -15.17
N THR A 49 -14.55 15.68 -15.41
CA THR A 49 -13.55 16.11 -14.41
C THR A 49 -13.66 17.59 -14.04
N ALA A 50 -14.40 18.40 -14.80
CA ALA A 50 -14.69 19.78 -14.43
C ALA A 50 -15.80 19.88 -13.37
N LYS A 51 -16.61 18.84 -13.19
CA LYS A 51 -17.69 18.80 -12.21
C LYS A 51 -17.16 18.34 -10.85
N VAL A 52 -16.97 19.29 -9.93
CA VAL A 52 -16.63 19.03 -8.54
C VAL A 52 -17.91 18.87 -7.72
N LEU A 53 -18.07 17.76 -7.00
CA LEU A 53 -19.23 17.50 -6.14
C LEU A 53 -19.11 18.25 -4.82
N ARG A 54 -17.93 18.23 -4.22
CA ARG A 54 -17.56 18.96 -2.99
C ARG A 54 -16.05 18.93 -2.77
N THR A 55 -15.56 19.76 -1.85
CA THR A 55 -14.16 19.78 -1.42
C THR A 55 -14.01 19.24 0.00
N ILE A 56 -12.87 18.58 0.28
CA ILE A 56 -12.57 17.96 1.56
C ILE A 56 -11.11 18.33 1.92
N PRO A 57 -10.83 18.92 3.09
CA PRO A 57 -9.45 19.21 3.51
C PRO A 57 -8.62 17.92 3.58
N THR A 58 -7.38 17.96 3.06
CA THR A 58 -6.44 16.81 3.11
C THR A 58 -5.75 16.66 4.46
N GLY A 59 -5.66 17.73 5.22
CA GLY A 59 -5.00 17.76 6.53
C GLY A 59 -3.48 17.97 6.47
N PHE A 60 -2.91 18.13 5.27
CA PHE A 60 -1.49 18.45 5.07
C PHE A 60 -1.25 19.13 3.72
N ASP A 61 -0.02 19.58 3.45
CA ASP A 61 0.38 20.18 2.17
C ASP A 61 0.70 19.10 1.13
N ALA A 62 -0.22 18.90 0.19
CA ALA A 62 -0.11 17.97 -0.94
C ALA A 62 0.27 18.68 -2.25
N THR A 63 0.90 19.87 -2.18
CA THR A 63 1.30 20.68 -3.35
C THR A 63 1.99 19.87 -4.48
N PRO A 64 2.89 18.89 -4.20
CA PRO A 64 3.49 18.08 -5.27
C PRO A 64 2.50 17.21 -6.06
N LEU A 65 1.27 17.05 -5.57
CA LEU A 65 0.22 16.24 -6.21
C LEU A 65 -0.91 17.08 -6.80
N ILE A 66 -0.79 18.41 -6.87
CA ILE A 66 -1.82 19.29 -7.47
C ILE A 66 -2.22 18.76 -8.86
N GLY A 67 -3.54 18.66 -9.08
CA GLY A 67 -4.13 18.16 -10.31
C GLY A 67 -4.13 16.63 -10.45
N LYS A 68 -3.38 15.89 -9.65
CA LYS A 68 -3.40 14.42 -9.68
C LYS A 68 -4.74 13.87 -9.19
N ILE A 69 -5.22 12.83 -9.88
CA ILE A 69 -6.49 12.16 -9.59
C ILE A 69 -6.21 10.80 -8.96
N PHE A 70 -6.94 10.49 -7.89
CA PHE A 70 -6.84 9.22 -7.18
C PHE A 70 -8.21 8.60 -6.99
N ILE A 71 -8.31 7.27 -7.09
CA ILE A 71 -9.41 6.52 -6.49
C ILE A 71 -8.96 6.01 -5.13
N VAL A 72 -9.81 6.17 -4.10
CA VAL A 72 -9.45 5.93 -2.71
C VAL A 72 -10.59 5.24 -1.98
N THR A 73 -10.27 4.35 -1.05
CA THR A 73 -11.24 3.75 -0.13
C THR A 73 -11.73 4.75 0.91
N GLY A 74 -13.00 4.64 1.31
CA GLY A 74 -13.63 5.54 2.26
C GLY A 74 -13.34 5.20 3.73
N THR A 75 -13.31 6.23 4.59
CA THR A 75 -13.20 6.03 6.05
C THR A 75 -14.41 5.28 6.61
N GLY A 76 -14.18 4.33 7.51
CA GLY A 76 -15.22 3.53 8.13
C GLY A 76 -15.90 2.53 7.18
N LYS A 77 -15.43 2.43 5.93
CA LYS A 77 -15.96 1.49 4.94
C LYS A 77 -15.29 0.12 5.07
N TYR A 78 -16.08 -0.93 4.82
CA TYR A 78 -15.63 -2.33 4.93
C TYR A 78 -15.25 -2.85 3.55
N PHE A 79 -14.09 -3.45 3.39
CA PHE A 79 -13.64 -4.00 2.11
C PHE A 79 -14.62 -5.01 1.51
N LYS A 80 -15.27 -5.83 2.33
CA LYS A 80 -16.30 -6.78 1.89
C LYS A 80 -17.50 -6.15 1.18
N ASN A 81 -17.71 -4.83 1.36
CA ASN A 81 -18.85 -4.13 0.80
C ASN A 81 -18.50 -3.35 -0.47
N VAL A 82 -17.20 -3.20 -0.80
CA VAL A 82 -16.75 -2.39 -1.95
C VAL A 82 -17.28 -2.95 -3.26
N GLU A 83 -17.20 -4.27 -3.47
CA GLU A 83 -17.71 -4.92 -4.68
C GLU A 83 -19.25 -4.85 -4.79
N ILE A 84 -19.96 -4.81 -3.66
CA ILE A 84 -21.42 -4.77 -3.61
C ILE A 84 -21.93 -3.36 -3.90
N ASP A 85 -21.26 -2.34 -3.38
CA ASP A 85 -21.67 -0.94 -3.46
C ASP A 85 -20.43 -0.03 -3.61
N PRO A 86 -19.80 -0.03 -4.81
CA PRO A 86 -18.59 0.77 -5.05
C PRO A 86 -18.80 2.26 -4.81
N GLU A 87 -19.96 2.79 -5.19
CA GLU A 87 -20.26 4.22 -5.14
C GLU A 87 -20.27 4.78 -3.71
N ASN A 88 -20.72 4.01 -2.73
CA ASN A 88 -20.71 4.45 -1.33
C ASN A 88 -19.40 4.10 -0.59
N ASN A 89 -18.57 3.21 -1.15
CA ASN A 89 -17.35 2.72 -0.49
C ASN A 89 -16.06 3.32 -1.07
N LEU A 90 -16.09 3.83 -2.30
CA LEU A 90 -14.96 4.44 -3.00
C LEU A 90 -15.24 5.91 -3.31
N GLY A 91 -14.18 6.69 -3.49
CA GLY A 91 -14.25 8.04 -4.02
C GLY A 91 -13.12 8.33 -5.00
N ILE A 92 -13.43 9.11 -6.03
CA ILE A 92 -12.43 9.66 -6.95
C ILE A 92 -12.23 11.11 -6.57
N ILE A 93 -11.00 11.46 -6.22
CA ILE A 93 -10.59 12.78 -5.78
C ILE A 93 -9.51 13.34 -6.69
N ARG A 94 -9.47 14.66 -6.82
CA ARG A 94 -8.35 15.40 -7.40
C ARG A 94 -7.78 16.34 -6.36
N ILE A 95 -6.45 16.45 -6.27
CA ILE A 95 -5.82 17.45 -5.40
C ILE A 95 -6.03 18.84 -6.02
N ALA A 96 -6.65 19.72 -5.26
CA ALA A 96 -7.01 21.05 -5.70
C ALA A 96 -5.79 21.97 -5.89
N ALA A 97 -5.97 23.09 -6.57
CA ALA A 97 -4.91 24.06 -6.86
C ALA A 97 -4.29 24.72 -5.60
N ASP A 98 -4.99 24.67 -4.46
CA ASP A 98 -4.48 25.16 -3.17
C ASP A 98 -3.52 24.19 -2.48
N GLY A 99 -3.38 22.95 -2.98
CA GLY A 99 -2.54 21.90 -2.42
C GLY A 99 -3.00 21.36 -1.07
N THR A 100 -4.09 21.86 -0.50
CA THR A 100 -4.55 21.52 0.87
C THR A 100 -5.95 20.93 0.92
N THR A 101 -6.64 20.91 -0.23
CA THR A 101 -7.97 20.30 -0.38
C THR A 101 -7.99 19.26 -1.48
N ALA A 102 -8.88 18.28 -1.34
CA ALA A 102 -9.24 17.31 -2.37
C ALA A 102 -10.63 17.64 -2.92
N GLU A 103 -10.76 17.72 -4.23
CA GLU A 103 -12.02 17.86 -4.95
C GLU A 103 -12.59 16.47 -5.19
N LEU A 104 -13.77 16.17 -4.63
CA LEU A 104 -14.48 14.93 -4.91
C LEU A 104 -15.14 15.03 -6.30
N LEU A 105 -14.75 14.12 -7.19
CA LEU A 105 -15.28 14.01 -8.55
C LEU A 105 -16.37 12.94 -8.67
N TRP A 106 -16.30 11.88 -7.87
CA TRP A 106 -17.26 10.79 -7.83
C TRP A 106 -17.16 9.99 -6.53
N GLY A 107 -18.25 9.32 -6.16
CA GLY A 107 -18.32 8.39 -5.04
C GLY A 107 -18.74 9.04 -3.73
N TRP A 108 -18.75 8.23 -2.66
CA TRP A 108 -19.23 8.59 -1.32
C TRP A 108 -20.55 9.37 -1.35
N SER A 109 -21.52 8.87 -2.11
CA SER A 109 -22.82 9.50 -2.29
C SER A 109 -23.63 9.58 -0.99
N ASP A 110 -23.25 8.80 0.02
CA ASP A 110 -23.79 8.83 1.38
C ASP A 110 -23.21 9.95 2.27
N GLY A 111 -22.35 10.84 1.72
CA GLY A 111 -21.69 11.89 2.47
C GLY A 111 -20.35 11.46 3.12
N GLY A 112 -19.89 10.24 2.88
CA GLY A 112 -18.61 9.71 3.32
C GLY A 112 -17.40 10.51 2.81
N ARG A 113 -16.21 10.17 3.26
CA ARG A 113 -14.95 10.79 2.83
C ARG A 113 -13.84 9.74 2.76
N PHE A 114 -12.69 10.13 2.24
CA PHE A 114 -11.50 9.26 2.19
C PHE A 114 -11.07 8.74 3.57
N THR A 115 -10.30 7.65 3.56
CA THR A 115 -9.66 7.07 4.76
C THR A 115 -8.98 8.12 5.62
N SER A 116 -9.00 7.95 6.95
CA SER A 116 -8.27 8.80 7.89
C SER A 116 -6.74 8.76 7.69
N GLU A 117 -6.25 7.74 7.00
CA GLU A 117 -4.83 7.56 6.67
C GLU A 117 -4.45 8.16 5.29
N LEU A 118 -5.35 8.93 4.65
CA LEU A 118 -5.03 9.59 3.39
C LEU A 118 -3.72 10.40 3.43
N PRO A 119 -3.37 11.13 4.52
CA PRO A 119 -2.07 11.80 4.59
C PRO A 119 -0.90 10.85 4.38
N ALA A 120 -0.87 9.69 5.04
CA ALA A 120 0.18 8.68 4.86
C ALA A 120 0.22 8.15 3.42
N HIS A 121 -0.94 7.93 2.80
CA HIS A 121 -1.01 7.53 1.40
C HIS A 121 -0.43 8.59 0.45
N LEU A 122 -0.90 9.83 0.55
CA LEU A 122 -0.47 10.89 -0.36
C LEU A 122 1.01 11.25 -0.17
N MET A 123 1.50 11.28 1.07
CA MET A 123 2.93 11.46 1.38
C MET A 123 3.77 10.30 0.80
N SER A 124 3.28 9.06 0.87
CA SER A 124 3.92 7.89 0.25
C SER A 124 3.91 7.99 -1.29
N HIS A 125 2.83 8.46 -1.90
CA HIS A 125 2.80 8.73 -3.35
C HIS A 125 3.84 9.79 -3.75
N ILE A 126 3.97 10.88 -2.98
CA ILE A 126 5.00 11.91 -3.21
C ILE A 126 6.40 11.30 -3.16
N ALA A 127 6.69 10.54 -2.11
CA ALA A 127 7.98 9.90 -1.93
C ALA A 127 8.30 8.90 -3.05
N ARG A 128 7.34 8.02 -3.39
CA ARG A 128 7.54 7.01 -4.43
C ARG A 128 7.66 7.61 -5.83
N LEU A 129 6.87 8.63 -6.17
CA LEU A 129 6.98 9.34 -7.45
C LEU A 129 8.31 10.07 -7.61
N SER A 130 9.00 10.41 -6.52
CA SER A 130 10.34 11.02 -6.58
C SER A 130 11.43 10.03 -6.99
N VAL A 131 11.20 8.72 -6.83
CA VAL A 131 12.19 7.65 -7.11
C VAL A 131 11.73 6.67 -8.20
N ASP A 132 10.43 6.56 -8.44
CA ASP A 132 9.85 5.73 -9.52
C ASP A 132 8.68 6.47 -10.20
N PRO A 133 8.88 6.99 -11.42
CA PRO A 133 7.82 7.71 -12.15
C PRO A 133 6.64 6.82 -12.58
N ASN A 134 6.80 5.49 -12.52
CA ASN A 134 5.73 4.54 -12.83
C ASN A 134 4.88 4.16 -11.61
N HIS A 135 5.24 4.66 -10.42
CA HIS A 135 4.49 4.39 -9.20
C HIS A 135 3.05 4.90 -9.29
N ARG A 136 2.09 4.06 -8.90
CA ARG A 136 0.66 4.41 -8.94
C ARG A 136 -0.16 3.96 -7.74
N VAL A 137 0.27 2.96 -6.98
CA VAL A 137 -0.57 2.33 -5.94
C VAL A 137 0.11 2.38 -4.58
N VAL A 138 -0.69 2.72 -3.57
CA VAL A 138 -0.36 2.52 -2.15
C VAL A 138 -1.48 1.68 -1.53
N MET A 139 -1.10 0.57 -0.91
CA MET A 139 -1.97 -0.33 -0.16
C MET A 139 -1.53 -0.42 1.29
N HIS A 140 -2.48 -0.43 2.19
CA HIS A 140 -2.27 -0.74 3.60
C HIS A 140 -3.22 -1.85 4.03
N SER A 141 -2.70 -2.82 4.81
CA SER A 141 -3.46 -3.95 5.33
C SER A 141 -2.86 -4.49 6.62
N HIS A 142 -3.59 -5.39 7.29
CA HIS A 142 -3.24 -6.00 8.57
C HIS A 142 -2.98 -7.52 8.46
N PRO A 143 -1.98 -7.97 7.67
CA PRO A 143 -1.71 -9.39 7.50
C PRO A 143 -1.20 -10.00 8.81
N THR A 144 -1.88 -11.07 9.24
CA THR A 144 -1.74 -11.63 10.60
C THR A 144 -0.30 -12.08 10.92
N TYR A 145 0.33 -12.79 10.01
CA TYR A 145 1.67 -13.35 10.28
C TYR A 145 2.78 -12.28 10.19
N THR A 146 2.59 -11.28 9.35
CA THR A 146 3.48 -10.10 9.30
C THR A 146 3.44 -9.36 10.65
N ILE A 147 2.24 -9.14 11.21
CA ILE A 147 2.08 -8.52 12.53
C ILE A 147 2.66 -9.42 13.63
N ALA A 148 2.39 -10.73 13.58
CA ALA A 148 2.95 -11.67 14.56
C ALA A 148 4.48 -11.70 14.52
N MET A 149 5.08 -11.71 13.32
CA MET A 149 6.52 -11.71 13.15
C MET A 149 7.18 -10.44 13.71
N ASN A 150 6.60 -9.26 13.43
CA ASN A 150 7.16 -8.02 13.97
C ASN A 150 6.95 -7.84 15.49
N THR A 151 6.11 -8.68 16.13
CA THR A 151 5.97 -8.73 17.58
C THR A 151 7.12 -9.53 18.25
N VAL A 152 7.71 -10.50 17.53
CA VAL A 152 8.77 -11.37 18.04
C VAL A 152 10.17 -11.01 17.50
N CYS A 153 10.25 -10.11 16.54
CA CYS A 153 11.50 -9.62 15.97
C CYS A 153 11.81 -8.20 16.46
N PRO A 154 13.10 -7.82 16.55
CA PRO A 154 13.49 -6.43 16.79
C PRO A 154 12.95 -5.48 15.72
N VAL A 155 12.76 -4.22 16.08
CA VAL A 155 12.47 -3.14 15.11
C VAL A 155 13.78 -2.75 14.43
N ASP A 156 14.25 -3.64 13.56
CA ASP A 156 15.47 -3.50 12.75
C ASP A 156 15.17 -4.03 11.35
N GLU A 157 15.15 -3.13 10.38
CA GLU A 157 14.76 -3.43 9.00
C GLU A 157 15.70 -4.43 8.30
N LYS A 158 17.00 -4.42 8.64
CA LYS A 158 17.95 -5.37 8.06
C LYS A 158 17.78 -6.76 8.65
N GLU A 159 17.62 -6.84 9.96
CA GLU A 159 17.40 -8.12 10.63
C GLU A 159 16.04 -8.72 10.24
N PHE A 160 14.99 -7.93 10.20
CA PHE A 160 13.65 -8.37 9.78
C PHE A 160 13.66 -8.88 8.33
N THR A 161 14.24 -8.10 7.42
CA THR A 161 14.41 -8.48 6.01
C THR A 161 15.22 -9.77 5.86
N HIS A 162 16.34 -9.89 6.58
CA HIS A 162 17.19 -11.08 6.52
C HIS A 162 16.45 -12.36 6.95
N ARG A 163 15.68 -12.28 8.04
CA ARG A 163 14.85 -13.40 8.52
C ARG A 163 13.80 -13.81 7.50
N LEU A 164 13.17 -12.84 6.84
CA LEU A 164 12.24 -13.10 5.73
C LEU A 164 12.98 -13.83 4.60
N TRP A 165 14.08 -13.29 4.09
CA TRP A 165 14.82 -13.91 2.98
C TRP A 165 15.33 -15.31 3.31
N GLN A 166 15.75 -15.58 4.53
CA GLN A 166 16.20 -16.91 4.97
C GLN A 166 15.05 -17.93 5.08
N SER A 167 13.79 -17.49 5.05
CA SER A 167 12.63 -18.35 5.23
C SER A 167 11.99 -18.80 3.92
N ASN A 168 12.22 -18.08 2.80
CA ASN A 168 11.64 -18.40 1.49
C ASN A 168 12.51 -17.83 0.37
N THR A 169 12.87 -18.66 -0.61
CA THR A 169 13.71 -18.28 -1.75
C THR A 169 13.12 -17.17 -2.63
N GLU A 170 11.80 -17.07 -2.71
CA GLU A 170 11.12 -16.01 -3.48
C GLU A 170 11.35 -14.62 -2.87
N ALA A 171 11.55 -14.54 -1.56
CA ALA A 171 11.57 -13.27 -0.84
C ALA A 171 12.67 -12.31 -1.34
N VAL A 172 13.92 -12.78 -1.48
CA VAL A 172 15.04 -11.96 -1.97
C VAL A 172 14.85 -11.51 -3.43
N VAL A 173 14.09 -12.26 -4.21
CA VAL A 173 13.81 -11.97 -5.63
C VAL A 173 12.70 -10.94 -5.77
N VAL A 174 11.63 -11.08 -4.97
CA VAL A 174 10.42 -10.24 -5.07
C VAL A 174 10.61 -8.87 -4.42
N PHE A 175 11.25 -8.84 -3.24
CA PHE A 175 11.57 -7.58 -2.54
C PHE A 175 13.05 -7.51 -2.16
N PRO A 176 13.95 -7.39 -3.17
CA PRO A 176 15.39 -7.25 -2.92
C PRO A 176 15.73 -5.95 -2.19
N ASP A 177 14.91 -4.92 -2.31
CA ASP A 177 14.97 -3.67 -1.56
C ASP A 177 14.63 -3.84 -0.07
N GLY A 178 14.15 -5.02 0.34
CA GLY A 178 13.84 -5.33 1.74
C GLY A 178 12.52 -4.72 2.21
N VAL A 179 12.38 -4.68 3.53
CA VAL A 179 11.19 -4.18 4.22
C VAL A 179 11.60 -3.11 5.23
N GLY A 180 11.16 -1.88 5.03
CA GLY A 180 11.33 -0.79 5.99
C GLY A 180 10.47 -1.04 7.24
N MET A 181 10.93 -0.58 8.39
CA MET A 181 10.20 -0.72 9.65
C MET A 181 10.05 0.63 10.35
N LEU A 182 8.88 0.83 10.94
CA LEU A 182 8.63 1.92 11.88
C LEU A 182 8.28 1.34 13.25
N PRO A 183 8.70 1.99 14.35
CA PRO A 183 8.23 1.64 15.69
C PRO A 183 6.71 1.80 15.78
N CYS A 184 6.12 1.27 16.86
CA CYS A 184 4.70 1.49 17.11
C CYS A 184 4.43 2.99 17.31
N MET A 185 3.58 3.56 16.45
CA MET A 185 3.21 4.98 16.44
C MET A 185 1.69 5.12 16.41
N VAL A 186 1.18 6.32 16.71
CA VAL A 186 -0.26 6.60 16.63
C VAL A 186 -0.66 6.70 15.15
N CYS A 187 -1.51 5.78 14.69
CA CYS A 187 -2.01 5.77 13.32
C CYS A 187 -2.94 6.96 13.01
N GLY A 188 -3.06 7.32 11.72
CA GLY A 188 -3.91 8.42 11.27
C GLY A 188 -3.36 9.82 11.59
N THR A 189 -2.11 9.94 11.99
CA THR A 189 -1.42 11.23 12.23
C THR A 189 -0.49 11.57 11.05
N ASN A 190 -0.17 12.87 10.89
CA ASN A 190 0.83 13.30 9.90
C ASN A 190 2.23 12.76 10.26
N GLU A 191 2.54 12.63 11.54
CA GLU A 191 3.83 12.13 12.02
C GLU A 191 4.15 10.72 11.47
N ILE A 192 3.22 9.77 11.60
CA ILE A 192 3.42 8.43 11.02
C ILE A 192 3.41 8.46 9.49
N GLY A 193 2.63 9.38 8.89
CA GLY A 193 2.62 9.61 7.44
C GLY A 193 3.99 10.05 6.92
N GLU A 194 4.62 11.04 7.56
CA GLU A 194 5.96 11.54 7.23
C GLU A 194 7.02 10.46 7.43
N ALA A 195 6.96 9.73 8.55
CA ALA A 195 7.88 8.62 8.83
C ALA A 195 7.77 7.53 7.77
N THR A 196 6.54 7.17 7.36
CA THR A 196 6.27 6.20 6.30
C THR A 196 6.83 6.68 4.96
N ALA A 197 6.53 7.91 4.56
CA ALA A 197 7.01 8.51 3.33
C ALA A 197 8.54 8.57 3.25
N ASN A 198 9.21 8.85 4.36
CA ASN A 198 10.67 8.84 4.41
C ASN A 198 11.23 7.44 4.15
N LYS A 199 10.63 6.38 4.70
CA LYS A 199 11.02 4.99 4.40
C LYS A 199 10.69 4.60 2.96
N MET A 200 9.59 5.10 2.40
CA MET A 200 9.16 4.82 1.03
C MET A 200 10.10 5.35 -0.07
N LYS A 201 11.10 6.15 0.27
CA LYS A 201 12.17 6.54 -0.68
C LYS A 201 13.07 5.35 -1.01
N ASP A 202 13.31 4.47 -0.03
CA ASP A 202 14.24 3.36 -0.13
C ASP A 202 13.52 2.01 -0.25
N PHE A 203 12.31 1.87 0.31
CA PHE A 203 11.56 0.63 0.38
C PHE A 203 10.21 0.72 -0.33
N ARG A 204 9.81 -0.34 -1.04
CA ARG A 204 8.43 -0.49 -1.57
C ARG A 204 7.45 -1.01 -0.52
N LEU A 205 7.97 -1.54 0.58
CA LEU A 205 7.24 -2.14 1.70
C LEU A 205 7.68 -1.49 3.02
N VAL A 206 6.71 -1.09 3.84
CA VAL A 206 6.99 -0.54 5.18
C VAL A 206 6.04 -1.16 6.20
N VAL A 207 6.60 -1.82 7.21
CA VAL A 207 5.85 -2.37 8.34
C VAL A 207 5.68 -1.29 9.41
N TRP A 208 4.45 -1.12 9.87
CA TRP A 208 4.11 -0.41 11.08
C TRP A 208 4.02 -1.42 12.22
N THR A 209 4.99 -1.38 13.14
CA THR A 209 5.10 -2.37 14.22
C THR A 209 3.79 -2.47 15.02
N ASN A 210 3.28 -3.70 15.20
CA ASN A 210 2.04 -4.05 15.88
C ASN A 210 0.77 -3.49 15.23
N HIS A 211 0.83 -3.10 13.94
CA HIS A 211 -0.33 -2.55 13.24
C HIS A 211 -0.57 -3.24 11.89
N GLY A 212 0.38 -3.14 10.97
CA GLY A 212 0.20 -3.67 9.63
C GLY A 212 1.36 -3.35 8.69
N ILE A 213 1.09 -3.39 7.39
CA ILE A 213 2.08 -3.14 6.34
C ILE A 213 1.53 -2.21 5.27
N TYR A 214 2.39 -1.34 4.77
CA TYR A 214 2.21 -0.58 3.54
C TYR A 214 2.98 -1.25 2.41
N GLY A 215 2.33 -1.43 1.26
CA GLY A 215 2.95 -1.88 0.01
C GLY A 215 2.66 -0.89 -1.11
N THR A 216 3.63 -0.73 -2.01
CA THR A 216 3.53 0.21 -3.13
C THR A 216 3.90 -0.47 -4.44
N GLY A 217 3.32 -0.02 -5.56
CA GLY A 217 3.58 -0.61 -6.87
C GLY A 217 3.16 0.28 -8.03
N ARG A 218 3.46 -0.16 -9.24
CA ARG A 218 3.05 0.46 -10.50
C ARG A 218 1.59 0.13 -10.85
N ASP A 219 1.10 -0.96 -10.28
CA ASP A 219 -0.29 -1.44 -10.42
C ASP A 219 -0.73 -2.16 -9.14
N MET A 220 -1.99 -2.58 -9.13
CA MET A 220 -2.59 -3.28 -7.99
C MET A 220 -1.95 -4.64 -7.72
N ASP A 221 -1.59 -5.38 -8.78
CA ASP A 221 -1.03 -6.72 -8.64
C ASP A 221 0.40 -6.67 -8.09
N GLU A 222 1.21 -5.69 -8.48
CA GLU A 222 2.56 -5.50 -7.91
C GLU A 222 2.47 -5.14 -6.41
N ALA A 223 1.66 -4.15 -6.04
CA ALA A 223 1.53 -3.74 -4.65
C ALA A 223 0.98 -4.87 -3.76
N PHE A 224 -0.03 -5.59 -4.23
CA PHE A 224 -0.61 -6.74 -3.54
C PHE A 224 0.39 -7.90 -3.43
N GLY A 225 1.06 -8.27 -4.53
CA GLY A 225 2.00 -9.39 -4.58
C GLY A 225 3.21 -9.19 -3.67
N LEU A 226 3.65 -7.94 -3.47
CA LEU A 226 4.68 -7.60 -2.50
C LEU A 226 4.21 -7.91 -1.06
N ILE A 227 3.03 -7.44 -0.67
CA ILE A 227 2.43 -7.71 0.65
C ILE A 227 2.19 -9.22 0.83
N GLU A 228 1.62 -9.89 -0.19
CA GLU A 228 1.35 -11.32 -0.17
C GLU A 228 2.61 -12.15 0.03
N THR A 229 3.72 -11.77 -0.63
CA THR A 229 4.99 -12.48 -0.48
C THR A 229 5.58 -12.28 0.92
N VAL A 230 5.51 -11.07 1.50
CA VAL A 230 5.92 -10.83 2.89
C VAL A 230 5.08 -11.67 3.85
N GLU A 231 3.76 -11.64 3.71
CA GLU A 231 2.84 -12.39 4.58
C GLU A 231 3.07 -13.90 4.49
N LYS A 232 3.21 -14.45 3.26
CA LYS A 232 3.53 -15.87 3.07
C LYS A 232 4.84 -16.23 3.76
N THR A 233 5.84 -15.40 3.63
CA THR A 233 7.17 -15.64 4.21
C THR A 233 7.16 -15.52 5.73
N ALA A 234 6.47 -14.50 6.26
CA ALA A 234 6.24 -14.33 7.69
C ALA A 234 5.43 -15.51 8.28
N GLN A 235 4.45 -16.04 7.54
CA GLN A 235 3.72 -17.25 7.93
C GLN A 235 4.66 -18.44 8.09
N ILE A 236 5.53 -18.68 7.12
CA ILE A 236 6.53 -19.77 7.18
C ILE A 236 7.43 -19.58 8.40
N TYR A 237 7.99 -18.38 8.59
CA TYR A 237 8.83 -18.07 9.74
C TYR A 237 8.12 -18.34 11.07
N MET A 238 6.91 -17.83 11.24
CA MET A 238 6.15 -17.95 12.50
C MET A 238 5.74 -19.39 12.80
N LEU A 239 5.36 -20.18 11.79
CA LEU A 239 5.02 -21.60 11.96
C LEU A 239 6.25 -22.47 12.30
N ALA A 240 7.44 -22.07 11.85
CA ALA A 240 8.70 -22.77 12.14
C ALA A 240 9.41 -22.24 13.40
N LEU A 241 8.95 -21.15 14.00
CA LEU A 241 9.61 -20.49 15.13
C LEU A 241 9.83 -21.47 16.30
N GLY A 242 11.08 -21.56 16.76
CA GLY A 242 11.49 -22.47 17.81
C GLY A 242 11.77 -23.91 17.36
N HIS A 243 11.49 -24.26 16.11
CA HIS A 243 11.75 -25.59 15.52
C HIS A 243 12.59 -25.53 14.24
N THR A 244 13.10 -24.36 13.88
CA THR A 244 13.87 -24.15 12.65
C THR A 244 15.19 -24.92 12.72
N VAL A 245 15.42 -25.81 11.77
CA VAL A 245 16.65 -26.61 11.62
C VAL A 245 17.46 -26.13 10.42
N ASN A 246 16.76 -25.70 9.35
CA ASN A 246 17.36 -25.24 8.11
C ASN A 246 16.91 -23.81 7.84
N VAL A 247 17.87 -22.97 7.48
CA VAL A 247 17.62 -21.63 6.92
C VAL A 247 18.35 -21.53 5.58
N ILE A 248 17.89 -20.66 4.70
CA ILE A 248 18.58 -20.43 3.42
C ILE A 248 19.87 -19.67 3.73
N PRO A 249 21.06 -20.24 3.39
CA PRO A 249 22.34 -19.56 3.60
C PRO A 249 22.47 -18.32 2.72
N ASP A 250 23.23 -17.32 3.20
CA ASP A 250 23.46 -16.06 2.47
C ASP A 250 24.11 -16.28 1.09
N GLU A 251 24.95 -17.32 0.95
CA GLU A 251 25.54 -17.71 -0.35
C GLU A 251 24.44 -18.08 -1.37
N ILE A 252 23.42 -18.82 -0.94
CA ILE A 252 22.30 -19.17 -1.81
C ILE A 252 21.45 -17.94 -2.12
N LEU A 253 21.22 -17.06 -1.15
CA LEU A 253 20.51 -15.80 -1.38
C LEU A 253 21.23 -14.90 -2.41
N ARG A 254 22.57 -14.83 -2.36
CA ARG A 254 23.37 -14.13 -3.38
C ARG A 254 23.24 -14.80 -4.76
N GLY A 255 23.30 -16.12 -4.81
CA GLY A 255 23.13 -16.87 -6.06
C GLY A 255 21.74 -16.66 -6.68
N LEU A 256 20.70 -16.57 -5.86
CA LEU A 256 19.34 -16.24 -6.32
C LEU A 256 19.29 -14.80 -6.86
N ALA A 257 19.86 -13.83 -6.13
CA ALA A 257 19.89 -12.44 -6.57
C ALA A 257 20.63 -12.29 -7.91
N GLU A 258 21.77 -12.94 -8.09
CA GLU A 258 22.52 -12.97 -9.34
C GLU A 258 21.69 -13.64 -10.46
N ARG A 259 21.10 -14.79 -10.20
CA ARG A 259 20.30 -15.55 -11.17
C ARG A 259 19.10 -14.76 -11.72
N PHE A 260 18.46 -13.97 -10.86
CA PHE A 260 17.28 -13.16 -11.19
C PHE A 260 17.59 -11.69 -11.46
N ASN A 261 18.87 -11.32 -11.48
CA ASN A 261 19.34 -9.96 -11.77
C ASN A 261 18.68 -8.88 -10.87
N VAL A 262 18.66 -9.16 -9.56
CA VAL A 262 18.19 -8.22 -8.54
C VAL A 262 19.34 -7.83 -7.61
N THR A 263 19.26 -6.65 -7.01
CA THR A 263 20.28 -6.14 -6.08
C THR A 263 19.74 -6.16 -4.66
N PRO A 264 20.21 -7.06 -3.78
CA PRO A 264 19.78 -7.11 -2.40
C PRO A 264 20.16 -5.84 -1.63
N LEU A 265 19.31 -5.46 -0.66
CA LEU A 265 19.55 -4.36 0.26
C LEU A 265 20.93 -4.48 0.91
N GLU A 266 21.72 -3.41 0.81
CA GLU A 266 23.10 -3.39 1.32
C GLU A 266 23.18 -3.66 2.83
N GLY A 267 24.09 -4.54 3.22
CA GLY A 267 24.37 -4.87 4.62
C GLY A 267 23.34 -5.81 5.26
N VAL A 268 22.46 -6.44 4.49
CA VAL A 268 21.59 -7.54 4.95
C VAL A 268 22.30 -8.88 4.87
N LEU A 269 22.89 -9.20 3.71
CA LEU A 269 23.66 -10.44 3.51
C LEU A 269 25.09 -10.26 4.06
N LYS A 270 25.53 -11.21 4.88
CA LYS A 270 26.86 -11.24 5.53
C LYS A 270 27.92 -11.93 4.67
#